data_b788f481812d1df404f9796b542f1bbe
#
_entry.id   b788f481812d1df404f9796b542f1bbe
#
_cell.length_a   1.000
_cell.length_b   1.000
_cell.length_c   1.000
_cell.angle_alpha   90.00
_cell.angle_beta   90.00
_cell.angle_gamma   90.00
#
_symmetry.space_group_name_H-M   'P 1'
#
loop_
_entity.id
_entity.type
_entity.pdbx_description
1 polymer ?
#
loop_
_entity_poly.entity_id
_entity_poly.type
_entity_poly.pdbx_seq_one_letter_code
_entity_poly.pdbx_strand_id
1 'polypeptide(L)'
;MPAVTPKPVRTSKNAKDMLRYDLDNENETIRNYRDRIPQCEALGEYAMAEQIRDILVQEQDHQIDLATALGEEVPDVSAGPQRRSLRKR
;
A
#
# COMPACT_ATOMS: atom_id res chain seq x y z
N MET A 1 -21.99 -6.17 30.44
CA MET A 1 -21.83 -5.96 29.73
C MET A 1 -22.07 -6.40 28.89
N PRO A 2 -22.34 -6.20 28.64
CA PRO A 2 -22.68 -6.84 27.78
C PRO A 2 -21.79 -7.00 26.93
N ALA A 3 -21.51 -7.92 27.05
CA ALA A 3 -20.69 -8.23 26.13
C ALA A 3 -21.21 -7.86 24.88
N VAL A 4 -20.47 -7.29 24.19
CA VAL A 4 -20.84 -6.99 22.93
C VAL A 4 -20.84 -8.20 22.13
N THR A 5 -21.92 -8.51 21.61
CA THR A 5 -21.97 -9.59 20.70
C THR A 5 -21.29 -9.18 19.45
N PRO A 6 -20.30 -9.89 19.04
CA PRO A 6 -19.67 -9.51 17.81
C PRO A 6 -20.66 -9.64 16.70
N LYS A 7 -20.86 -8.59 16.00
CA LYS A 7 -21.68 -8.69 14.87
C LYS A 7 -20.98 -9.44 13.83
N PRO A 8 -21.66 -10.07 12.94
CA PRO A 8 -21.02 -10.64 11.79
C PRO A 8 -20.23 -9.57 11.13
N VAL A 9 -19.09 -9.92 10.71
CA VAL A 9 -18.27 -8.95 10.08
C VAL A 9 -18.93 -8.55 8.80
N ARG A 10 -19.41 -7.35 8.81
CA ARG A 10 -20.01 -6.85 7.63
C ARG A 10 -19.49 -5.45 7.48
N THR A 11 -18.70 -5.22 6.48
CA THR A 11 -18.08 -3.93 6.30
C THR A 11 -19.11 -2.94 5.85
N SER A 12 -19.35 -1.93 6.66
CA SER A 12 -20.30 -0.90 6.31
C SER A 12 -19.74 -0.03 5.21
N LYS A 13 -20.60 0.77 4.62
CA LYS A 13 -20.15 1.70 3.60
C LYS A 13 -19.13 2.67 4.17
N ASN A 14 -19.36 3.16 5.39
CA ASN A 14 -18.42 4.08 6.01
C ASN A 14 -17.06 3.42 6.21
N ALA A 15 -17.06 2.17 6.66
CA ALA A 15 -15.81 1.48 6.86
C ALA A 15 -15.10 1.26 5.53
N LYS A 16 -15.85 0.94 4.49
CA LYS A 16 -15.25 0.76 3.17
C LYS A 16 -14.66 2.06 2.65
N ASP A 17 -15.35 3.16 2.87
CA ASP A 17 -14.84 4.45 2.44
C ASP A 17 -13.53 4.78 3.16
N MET A 18 -13.47 4.48 4.45
CA MET A 18 -12.25 4.72 5.21
C MET A 18 -11.11 3.85 4.72
N LEU A 19 -11.41 2.57 4.46
CA LEU A 19 -10.38 1.67 3.94
C LEU A 19 -9.88 2.14 2.57
N ARG A 20 -10.81 2.62 1.75
CA ARG A 20 -10.43 3.14 0.44
C ARG A 20 -9.52 4.33 0.58
N TYR A 21 -9.86 5.24 1.48
CA TYR A 21 -9.04 6.41 1.72
C TYR A 21 -7.64 6.00 2.18
N ASP A 22 -7.60 5.04 3.11
CA ASP A 22 -6.32 4.57 3.62
C ASP A 22 -5.50 3.90 2.51
N LEU A 23 -6.15 3.13 1.66
CA LEU A 23 -5.44 2.47 0.57
C LEU A 23 -4.89 3.49 -0.42
N ASP A 24 -5.68 4.52 -0.73
CA ASP A 24 -5.20 5.56 -1.63
C ASP A 24 -3.99 6.27 -1.05
N ASN A 25 -4.04 6.57 0.26
CA ASN A 25 -2.90 7.18 0.92
C ASN A 25 -1.69 6.25 0.91
N GLU A 26 -1.92 4.96 1.12
CA GLU A 26 -0.83 4.02 1.13
C GLU A 26 -0.18 3.93 -0.24
N ASN A 27 -0.99 3.93 -1.28
CA ASN A 27 -0.46 3.88 -2.65
C ASN A 27 0.41 5.09 -2.94
N GLU A 28 -0.01 6.26 -2.48
CA GLU A 28 0.78 7.45 -2.68
C GLU A 28 2.08 7.41 -1.89
N THR A 29 2.01 6.94 -0.66
CA THR A 29 3.19 6.80 0.17
C THR A 29 4.20 5.85 -0.48
N ILE A 30 3.73 4.75 -1.02
CA ILE A 30 4.58 3.78 -1.68
C ILE A 30 5.27 4.42 -2.89
N ARG A 31 4.52 5.16 -3.70
CA ARG A 31 5.11 5.84 -4.85
C ARG A 31 6.19 6.82 -4.42
N ASN A 32 5.91 7.57 -3.37
CA ASN A 32 6.86 8.56 -2.90
C ASN A 32 8.16 7.90 -2.43
N TYR A 33 8.05 6.82 -1.69
CA TYR A 33 9.26 6.12 -1.24
C TYR A 33 10.01 5.52 -2.41
N ARG A 34 9.30 4.96 -3.37
CA ARG A 34 9.97 4.39 -4.54
C ARG A 34 10.76 5.45 -5.30
N ASP A 35 10.21 6.65 -5.39
CA ASP A 35 10.91 7.73 -6.06
C ASP A 35 12.11 8.20 -5.27
N ARG A 36 12.02 8.10 -3.94
CA ARG A 36 13.09 8.58 -3.08
C ARG A 36 14.31 7.70 -3.13
N ILE A 37 14.13 6.40 -3.35
CA ILE A 37 15.25 5.47 -3.34
C ILE A 37 16.31 5.85 -4.38
N PRO A 38 15.97 6.02 -5.66
CA PRO A 38 17.02 6.39 -6.63
C PRO A 38 17.59 7.76 -6.36
N GLN A 39 16.83 8.67 -5.77
CA GLN A 39 17.37 9.97 -5.41
C GLN A 39 18.45 9.83 -4.36
N CYS A 40 18.21 8.99 -3.35
CA CYS A 40 19.21 8.74 -2.31
C CYS A 40 20.43 8.09 -2.91
N GLU A 41 20.25 7.12 -3.78
CA GLU A 41 21.37 6.42 -4.38
C GLU A 41 22.20 7.38 -5.24
N ALA A 42 21.54 8.25 -5.97
CA ALA A 42 22.25 9.22 -6.80
C ALA A 42 23.11 10.15 -5.97
N LEU A 43 22.71 10.39 -4.72
CA LEU A 43 23.48 11.22 -3.81
C LEU A 43 24.50 10.44 -3.00
N GLY A 44 24.58 9.13 -3.22
CA GLY A 44 25.49 8.32 -2.43
C GLY A 44 24.96 7.97 -1.05
N GLU A 45 23.68 8.24 -0.78
CA GLU A 45 23.09 7.95 0.51
C GLU A 45 22.53 6.53 0.51
N TYR A 46 23.43 5.58 0.46
CA TYR A 46 23.01 4.19 0.30
C TYR A 46 22.37 3.62 1.55
N ALA A 47 22.83 4.05 2.72
CA ALA A 47 22.22 3.58 3.96
C ALA A 47 20.77 4.07 4.07
N MET A 48 20.54 5.32 3.67
CA MET A 48 19.19 5.85 3.70
C MET A 48 18.31 5.14 2.68
N ALA A 49 18.85 4.87 1.50
CA ALA A 49 18.10 4.12 0.50
C ALA A 49 17.68 2.76 1.04
N GLU A 50 18.57 2.11 1.78
CA GLU A 50 18.26 0.81 2.34
C GLU A 50 17.18 0.90 3.40
N GLN A 51 17.23 1.93 4.23
CA GLN A 51 16.17 2.14 5.23
C GLN A 51 14.83 2.38 4.56
N ILE A 52 14.82 3.13 3.48
CA ILE A 52 13.58 3.38 2.76
C ILE A 52 13.04 2.09 2.15
N ARG A 53 13.91 1.22 1.65
CA ARG A 53 13.47 -0.07 1.16
C ARG A 53 12.79 -0.89 2.25
N ASP A 54 13.35 -0.86 3.46
CA ASP A 54 12.74 -1.59 4.57
C ASP A 54 11.36 -1.03 4.90
N ILE A 55 11.24 0.29 4.91
CA ILE A 55 9.95 0.92 5.14
C ILE A 55 8.97 0.54 4.03
N LEU A 56 9.46 0.51 2.81
CA LEU A 56 8.61 0.20 1.68
C LEU A 56 8.03 -1.21 1.79
N VAL A 57 8.82 -2.16 2.28
CA VAL A 57 8.31 -3.51 2.49
C VAL A 57 7.11 -3.48 3.42
N GLN A 58 7.22 -2.74 4.52
CA GLN A 58 6.13 -2.65 5.48
C GLN A 58 4.91 -1.96 4.90
N GLU A 59 5.14 -0.91 4.14
CA GLU A 59 4.02 -0.18 3.54
C GLU A 59 3.31 -1.04 2.49
N GLN A 60 4.06 -1.86 1.78
CA GLN A 60 3.43 -2.75 0.82
C GLN A 60 2.62 -3.85 1.51
N ASP A 61 3.06 -4.30 2.68
CA ASP A 61 2.25 -5.22 3.45
C ASP A 61 0.94 -4.58 3.87
N HIS A 62 0.98 -3.32 4.29
CA HIS A 62 -0.25 -2.60 4.60
C HIS A 62 -1.15 -2.47 3.39
N GLN A 63 -0.55 -2.19 2.23
CA GLN A 63 -1.31 -2.08 1.00
C GLN A 63 -2.07 -3.37 0.71
N ILE A 64 -1.38 -4.50 0.86
CA ILE A 64 -2.00 -5.80 0.61
C ILE A 64 -3.15 -6.02 1.58
N ASP A 65 -2.93 -5.70 2.86
CA ASP A 65 -3.98 -5.88 3.86
C ASP A 65 -5.20 -5.03 3.55
N LEU A 66 -4.97 -3.77 3.18
CA LEU A 66 -6.08 -2.88 2.88
C LEU A 66 -6.83 -3.32 1.64
N ALA A 67 -6.11 -3.71 0.61
CA ALA A 67 -6.75 -4.18 -0.61
C ALA A 67 -7.55 -5.44 -0.34
N THR A 68 -6.98 -6.34 0.45
CA THR A 68 -7.66 -7.57 0.82
C THR A 68 -8.94 -7.27 1.59
N ALA A 69 -8.87 -6.34 2.54
CA ALA A 69 -10.04 -5.98 3.33
C ALA A 69 -11.14 -5.38 2.45
N LEU A 70 -10.75 -4.72 1.37
CA LEU A 70 -11.72 -4.17 0.43
C LEU A 70 -12.19 -5.19 -0.60
N GLY A 71 -11.57 -6.36 -0.64
CA GLY A 71 -11.91 -7.37 -1.63
C GLY A 71 -11.39 -7.03 -3.01
N GLU A 72 -10.29 -6.32 -3.08
CA GLU A 72 -9.75 -5.85 -4.34
C GLU A 72 -8.36 -6.43 -4.57
N GLU A 73 -7.96 -6.42 -5.80
CA GLU A 73 -6.58 -6.78 -6.12
C GLU A 73 -5.64 -5.71 -5.64
N VAL A 74 -4.43 -6.12 -5.32
CA VAL A 74 -3.43 -5.16 -4.89
C VAL A 74 -3.05 -4.27 -6.05
N PRO A 75 -3.14 -2.95 -5.88
CA PRO A 75 -2.77 -2.05 -6.98
C PRO A 75 -1.30 -2.16 -7.32
N ASP A 76 -1.02 -2.04 -8.58
CA ASP A 76 0.37 -2.03 -9.02
C ASP A 76 0.83 -0.61 -9.14
N VAL A 77 1.49 -0.13 -8.11
CA VAL A 77 1.98 1.24 -8.12
C VAL A 77 3.42 1.30 -8.60
N SER A 78 3.99 0.15 -8.92
CA SER A 78 5.39 0.16 -9.30
C SER A 78 5.58 0.53 -10.76
N ALA A 79 4.60 0.25 -11.59
CA ALA A 79 4.79 0.42 -13.00
C ALA A 79 4.34 1.74 -13.53
N GLY A 80 3.66 2.49 -12.75
CA GLY A 80 3.08 3.70 -13.30
C GLY A 80 1.91 3.38 -14.17
N PRO A 81 1.36 4.36 -14.78
CA PRO A 81 0.06 4.18 -15.40
C PRO A 81 0.07 3.28 -16.58
N GLN A 82 1.15 2.96 -17.13
CA GLN A 82 1.07 2.15 -18.17
C GLN A 82 1.57 0.86 -18.03
N ARG A 83 1.56 0.18 -17.78
CA ARG A 83 2.03 -0.97 -17.69
C ARG A 83 1.34 -2.06 -17.91
N ARG A 84 1.19 -2.38 -18.45
CA ARG A 84 0.70 -3.24 -18.57
C ARG A 84 0.98 -4.36 -18.52
N SER A 85 0.93 -4.85 -18.58
CA SER A 85 1.22 -5.67 -18.38
C SER A 85 1.68 -6.55 -18.79
N LEU A 86 2.09 -6.75 -19.05
CA LEU A 86 2.59 -7.52 -19.46
C LEU A 86 2.95 -8.59 -18.97
N ARG A 87 2.90 -8.89 -18.61
CA ARG A 87 3.20 -9.82 -18.16
C ARG A 87 2.67 -10.80 -18.14
N LYS A 88 2.42 -10.98 -18.58
CA LYS A 88 2.00 -11.78 -18.62
C LYS A 88 2.19 -12.67 -18.68
N ARG A 89 2.45 -12.87 -18.72
CA ARG A 89 2.74 -13.62 -18.83
C ARG A 89 2.68 -14.29 -18.72
#